data_5b93842108464e3b9937efd0ead2e275
#
_entry.id   5b93842108464e3b9937efd0ead2e275
#
_cell.length_a   1.000
_cell.length_b   1.000
_cell.length_c   1.000
_cell.angle_alpha   90.00
_cell.angle_beta   90.00
_cell.angle_gamma   90.00
#
_symmetry.space_group_name_H-M   'P 1'
#
loop_
_entity.id
_entity.type
_entity.pdbx_description
1 polymer ?
#
loop_
_entity_poly.entity_id
_entity_poly.type
_entity_poly.pdbx_seq_one_letter_code
_entity_poly.pdbx_strand_id
1 'polypeptide(L)'
;MKKDSIVRKQMLLYMTTIGVLILLLCGALAVIYTNHYMGEKKEELIHQGEKISNAYTAAYRTGDLSGLSRELQILESYMESGIVLVNKNGTVVLTSPGFDDVLIGDNMVYDELTQKVMEGEIVTHQMRKGEVFDTPMLVVGYPVSEGYLAGIFMCRPLPEIEASLMEMYQMSVISLFFVSLLGLIVSFLTAKHVALPLVMMNQAAKVIANGDFEQRVQIQSNDEIGELAESFNHMAESLQAHEKVQKDFIANISHDLRSPLTSMNGFLTAMLDGTIPPEKQERYLKIVLEETERLSRMTQGIVELSRAQSSSILLEETNFDINGLIRSNIELLEPQLKEKQARIRAIYDAEETVVRGDRDKISRVLQNLLSNAAKFSPECGVIEVETTLLDKKKVLVSIKDEGPGISQEDQKYVFDRFFKSDTTRNEDKVGSGIGLAIAKEFMLAHGENITVKSEEGKGATFAFSLKLAEKE
;
A
#
# COMPACT_ATOMS: atom_id res chain seq x y z
N MET A 1 -3.14 -23.93 4.10
CA MET A 1 -2.23 -22.76 4.10
C MET A 1 -0.99 -23.11 3.27
N LYS A 2 -0.69 -22.36 2.21
CA LYS A 2 0.55 -22.57 1.40
C LYS A 2 1.77 -22.39 2.28
N LYS A 3 2.78 -23.27 2.07
CA LYS A 3 4.03 -23.36 2.86
C LYS A 3 4.83 -22.03 2.96
N ASP A 4 4.56 -21.07 2.08
CA ASP A 4 5.24 -19.76 1.94
C ASP A 4 4.33 -18.54 2.16
N SER A 5 3.29 -18.66 2.98
CA SER A 5 2.43 -17.52 3.30
C SER A 5 3.22 -16.44 4.05
N ILE A 6 3.12 -15.18 3.63
CA ILE A 6 3.69 -14.00 4.29
C ILE A 6 3.29 -13.99 5.78
N VAL A 7 2.03 -14.34 6.08
CA VAL A 7 1.51 -14.49 7.45
C VAL A 7 2.37 -15.44 8.27
N ARG A 8 2.71 -16.62 7.74
CA ARG A 8 3.52 -17.61 8.46
C ARG A 8 4.96 -17.13 8.67
N LYS A 9 5.55 -16.46 7.67
CA LYS A 9 6.91 -15.89 7.79
C LYS A 9 6.96 -14.79 8.83
N GLN A 10 5.96 -13.89 8.86
CA GLN A 10 5.86 -12.85 9.88
C GLN A 10 5.62 -13.43 11.28
N MET A 11 4.69 -14.37 11.44
CA MET A 11 4.47 -15.02 12.74
C MET A 11 5.74 -15.71 13.24
N LEU A 12 6.44 -16.46 12.39
CA LEU A 12 7.71 -17.10 12.75
C LEU A 12 8.78 -16.05 13.12
N LEU A 13 8.90 -14.98 12.35
CA LEU A 13 9.86 -13.92 12.64
C LEU A 13 9.56 -13.25 13.99
N TYR A 14 8.32 -12.88 14.27
CA TYR A 14 7.93 -12.27 15.56
C TYR A 14 8.14 -13.23 16.72
N MET A 15 7.74 -14.50 16.59
CA MET A 15 7.95 -15.49 17.64
C MET A 15 9.44 -15.73 17.93
N THR A 16 10.27 -15.82 16.89
CA THR A 16 11.73 -16.01 17.09
C THR A 16 12.38 -14.78 17.70
N THR A 17 12.05 -13.57 17.24
CA THR A 17 12.63 -12.32 17.77
C THR A 17 12.21 -12.09 19.22
N ILE A 18 10.93 -12.28 19.57
CA ILE A 18 10.43 -12.19 20.93
C ILE A 18 11.10 -13.25 21.81
N GLY A 19 11.18 -14.51 21.36
CA GLY A 19 11.83 -15.59 22.10
C GLY A 19 13.29 -15.33 22.40
N VAL A 20 14.04 -14.85 21.40
CA VAL A 20 15.47 -14.48 21.58
C VAL A 20 15.62 -13.31 22.55
N LEU A 21 14.80 -12.27 22.41
CA LEU A 21 14.85 -11.09 23.28
C LEU A 21 14.58 -11.45 24.75
N ILE A 22 13.59 -12.32 24.99
CA ILE A 22 13.24 -12.78 26.33
C ILE A 22 14.38 -13.62 26.94
N LEU A 23 14.98 -14.56 26.16
CA LEU A 23 16.12 -15.35 26.63
C LEU A 23 17.31 -14.46 27.02
N LEU A 24 17.61 -13.44 26.22
CA LEU A 24 18.67 -12.49 26.52
C LEU A 24 18.34 -11.66 27.77
N LEU A 25 17.09 -11.19 27.91
CA LEU A 25 16.67 -10.43 29.07
C LEU A 25 16.72 -11.27 30.37
N CYS A 26 16.21 -12.50 30.33
CA CYS A 26 16.28 -13.42 31.48
C CYS A 26 17.73 -13.74 31.87
N GLY A 27 18.59 -13.99 30.87
CA GLY A 27 20.01 -14.22 31.13
C GLY A 27 20.71 -13.00 31.76
N ALA A 28 20.45 -11.80 31.22
CA ALA A 28 20.99 -10.57 31.77
C ALA A 28 20.51 -10.30 33.22
N LEU A 29 19.20 -10.44 33.45
CA LEU A 29 18.63 -10.26 34.79
C LEU A 29 19.19 -11.27 35.79
N ALA A 30 19.34 -12.54 35.38
CA ALA A 30 19.94 -13.55 36.24
C ALA A 30 21.37 -13.18 36.67
N VAL A 31 22.20 -12.75 35.71
CA VAL A 31 23.59 -12.33 36.01
C VAL A 31 23.63 -11.09 36.91
N ILE A 32 22.83 -10.08 36.58
CA ILE A 32 22.78 -8.81 37.36
C ILE A 32 22.33 -9.10 38.79
N TYR A 33 21.26 -9.88 38.93
CA TYR A 33 20.72 -10.20 40.26
C TYR A 33 21.71 -11.03 41.09
N THR A 34 22.30 -12.09 40.51
CA THR A 34 23.27 -12.91 41.20
C THR A 34 24.46 -12.08 41.69
N ASN A 35 25.01 -11.22 40.82
CA ASN A 35 26.11 -10.34 41.18
C ASN A 35 25.72 -9.33 42.26
N HIS A 36 24.52 -8.73 42.17
CA HIS A 36 24.04 -7.75 43.15
C HIS A 36 23.78 -8.42 44.51
N TYR A 37 23.08 -9.54 44.52
CA TYR A 37 22.77 -10.28 45.75
C TYR A 37 24.02 -10.80 46.48
N MET A 38 24.96 -11.38 45.69
CA MET A 38 26.25 -11.81 46.25
C MET A 38 27.06 -10.64 46.78
N GLY A 39 27.05 -9.50 46.11
CA GLY A 39 27.69 -8.25 46.56
C GLY A 39 27.11 -7.76 47.85
N GLU A 40 25.79 -7.69 47.97
CA GLU A 40 25.08 -7.25 49.18
C GLU A 40 25.40 -8.17 50.38
N LYS A 41 25.33 -9.48 50.18
CA LYS A 41 25.65 -10.45 51.22
C LYS A 41 27.12 -10.41 51.68
N LYS A 42 28.02 -10.17 50.74
CA LYS A 42 29.44 -9.95 51.06
C LYS A 42 29.64 -8.69 51.92
N GLU A 43 29.03 -7.55 51.56
CA GLU A 43 29.14 -6.32 52.31
C GLU A 43 28.51 -6.46 53.71
N GLU A 44 27.38 -7.14 53.84
CA GLU A 44 26.73 -7.45 55.11
C GLU A 44 27.70 -8.23 56.04
N LEU A 45 28.33 -9.30 55.51
CA LEU A 45 29.30 -10.08 56.30
C LEU A 45 30.53 -9.26 56.70
N ILE A 46 31.08 -8.41 55.82
CA ILE A 46 32.20 -7.52 56.12
C ILE A 46 31.84 -6.57 57.26
N HIS A 47 30.66 -5.92 57.17
CA HIS A 47 30.21 -4.99 58.21
C HIS A 47 30.01 -5.66 59.59
N GLN A 48 29.57 -6.91 59.56
CA GLN A 48 29.44 -7.73 60.77
C GLN A 48 30.80 -8.13 61.34
N GLY A 49 31.75 -8.50 60.47
CA GLY A 49 33.13 -8.76 60.89
C GLY A 49 33.75 -7.56 61.59
N GLU A 50 33.53 -6.37 61.09
CA GLU A 50 33.96 -5.13 61.73
C GLU A 50 33.36 -4.97 63.11
N LYS A 51 32.03 -5.19 63.31
CA LYS A 51 31.36 -5.12 64.62
C LYS A 51 31.92 -6.16 65.55
N ILE A 52 32.11 -7.39 65.16
CA ILE A 52 32.66 -8.44 66.03
C ILE A 52 34.11 -8.14 66.38
N SER A 53 34.93 -7.64 65.47
CA SER A 53 36.31 -7.24 65.68
C SER A 53 36.40 -6.12 66.71
N ASN A 54 35.52 -5.13 66.61
CA ASN A 54 35.44 -4.00 67.61
C ASN A 54 34.97 -4.47 68.97
N ALA A 55 33.95 -5.35 69.03
CA ALA A 55 33.48 -5.94 70.29
C ALA A 55 34.56 -6.79 70.96
N TYR A 56 35.28 -7.63 70.18
CA TYR A 56 36.39 -8.37 70.75
C TYR A 56 37.52 -7.49 71.26
N THR A 57 37.91 -6.47 70.56
CA THR A 57 38.96 -5.55 70.95
C THR A 57 38.59 -4.83 72.23
N ALA A 58 37.33 -4.42 72.41
CA ALA A 58 36.80 -3.82 73.63
C ALA A 58 36.84 -4.82 74.82
N ALA A 59 36.37 -6.07 74.60
CA ALA A 59 36.36 -7.12 75.61
C ALA A 59 37.80 -7.52 76.06
N TYR A 60 38.70 -7.57 75.11
CA TYR A 60 40.12 -7.88 75.39
C TYR A 60 40.77 -6.79 76.22
N ARG A 61 40.51 -5.53 75.95
CA ARG A 61 41.03 -4.40 76.73
C ARG A 61 40.48 -4.35 78.21
N THR A 62 39.22 -4.74 78.38
CA THR A 62 38.54 -4.75 79.70
C THR A 62 38.75 -6.03 80.47
N GLY A 63 39.25 -7.09 79.88
CA GLY A 63 39.43 -8.41 80.47
C GLY A 63 38.16 -9.24 80.65
N ASP A 64 37.03 -8.79 80.11
CA ASP A 64 35.70 -9.49 80.13
C ASP A 64 35.40 -10.26 78.84
N LEU A 65 36.06 -11.41 78.70
CA LEU A 65 35.82 -12.28 77.56
C LEU A 65 34.59 -13.16 77.68
N SER A 66 33.94 -13.22 78.88
CA SER A 66 32.74 -14.01 79.10
C SER A 66 31.49 -13.36 78.46
N GLY A 67 31.46 -12.04 78.37
CA GLY A 67 30.44 -11.30 77.66
C GLY A 67 30.46 -11.50 76.16
N LEU A 68 31.63 -11.63 75.56
CA LEU A 68 31.85 -11.81 74.15
C LEU A 68 31.21 -13.16 73.60
N SER A 69 31.36 -14.24 74.39
CA SER A 69 30.77 -15.55 73.94
C SER A 69 29.25 -15.47 73.90
N ARG A 70 28.60 -14.75 74.77
CA ARG A 70 27.14 -14.56 74.74
C ARG A 70 26.71 -13.62 73.59
N GLU A 71 27.50 -12.61 73.34
CA GLU A 71 27.21 -11.69 72.18
C GLU A 71 27.40 -12.36 70.85
N LEU A 72 28.39 -13.22 70.69
CA LEU A 72 28.60 -14.07 69.48
C LEU A 72 27.43 -15.06 69.29
N GLN A 73 26.93 -15.68 70.36
CA GLN A 73 25.77 -16.58 70.27
C GLN A 73 24.48 -15.85 69.82
N ILE A 74 24.27 -14.61 70.27
CA ILE A 74 23.13 -13.79 69.83
C ILE A 74 23.29 -13.37 68.43
N LEU A 75 24.48 -12.95 68.00
CA LEU A 75 24.75 -12.58 66.60
C LEU A 75 24.56 -13.76 65.64
N GLU A 76 25.03 -14.94 66.01
CA GLU A 76 24.83 -16.17 65.20
C GLU A 76 23.37 -16.51 64.98
N SER A 77 22.58 -16.53 66.09
CA SER A 77 21.15 -16.86 65.98
C SER A 77 20.34 -15.87 65.15
N TYR A 78 20.83 -14.65 65.01
CA TYR A 78 20.18 -13.59 64.23
C TYR A 78 20.61 -13.56 62.75
N MET A 79 21.80 -14.10 62.46
CA MET A 79 22.47 -13.88 61.17
C MET A 79 22.49 -15.10 60.24
N GLU A 80 22.07 -16.26 60.69
CA GLU A 80 22.15 -17.51 59.93
C GLU A 80 23.57 -17.78 59.33
N SER A 81 24.60 -17.25 60.01
CA SER A 81 25.99 -17.30 59.54
C SER A 81 26.86 -17.89 60.65
N GLY A 82 27.67 -18.87 60.33
CA GLY A 82 28.67 -19.40 61.23
C GLY A 82 29.82 -18.42 61.46
N ILE A 83 30.31 -18.34 62.71
CA ILE A 83 31.43 -17.49 63.09
C ILE A 83 32.56 -18.40 63.58
N VAL A 84 33.74 -18.17 63.03
CA VAL A 84 34.98 -18.89 63.40
C VAL A 84 36.05 -17.89 63.78
N LEU A 85 36.56 -17.97 65.02
CA LEU A 85 37.66 -17.15 65.50
C LEU A 85 39.00 -17.90 65.47
N VAL A 86 39.97 -17.25 64.82
CA VAL A 86 41.31 -17.86 64.61
C VAL A 86 42.40 -17.03 65.35
N ASN A 87 43.31 -17.72 66.02
CA ASN A 87 44.43 -17.05 66.67
C ASN A 87 45.58 -16.76 65.68
N LYS A 88 46.63 -16.09 66.20
CA LYS A 88 47.84 -15.73 65.45
C LYS A 88 48.69 -16.92 65.02
N ASN A 89 48.42 -18.14 65.48
CA ASN A 89 49.02 -19.37 65.04
C ASN A 89 48.22 -20.13 64.01
N GLY A 90 47.09 -19.54 63.56
CA GLY A 90 46.21 -20.19 62.61
C GLY A 90 45.25 -21.25 63.19
N THR A 91 45.21 -21.37 64.56
CA THR A 91 44.36 -22.36 65.23
C THR A 91 42.97 -21.76 65.52
N VAL A 92 41.93 -22.57 65.30
CA VAL A 92 40.56 -22.17 65.66
C VAL A 92 40.39 -22.15 67.17
N VAL A 93 40.00 -21.01 67.71
CA VAL A 93 39.83 -20.77 69.17
C VAL A 93 38.39 -20.92 69.58
N LEU A 94 37.48 -20.47 68.78
CA LEU A 94 36.04 -20.53 69.03
C LEU A 94 35.30 -20.67 67.71
N THR A 95 34.27 -21.49 67.75
CA THR A 95 33.32 -21.62 66.62
C THR A 95 31.91 -21.41 67.11
N SER A 96 31.02 -21.03 66.26
CA SER A 96 29.58 -21.05 66.57
C SER A 96 29.05 -22.49 66.63
N PRO A 97 27.98 -22.77 67.43
CA PRO A 97 27.49 -24.12 67.72
C PRO A 97 27.20 -25.00 66.52
N GLY A 98 26.83 -24.47 65.39
CA GLY A 98 26.59 -25.23 64.14
C GLY A 98 27.84 -25.66 63.43
N PHE A 99 29.05 -25.28 63.88
CA PHE A 99 30.36 -25.53 63.26
C PHE A 99 31.34 -26.22 64.19
N ASP A 100 30.92 -26.55 65.41
CA ASP A 100 31.77 -27.15 66.43
C ASP A 100 32.39 -28.50 66.04
N ASP A 101 31.63 -29.34 65.36
CA ASP A 101 32.08 -30.69 65.01
C ASP A 101 33.14 -30.76 63.88
N VAL A 102 33.30 -29.66 63.14
CA VAL A 102 34.11 -29.64 61.93
C VAL A 102 35.49 -28.97 62.11
N LEU A 103 35.63 -28.07 63.09
CA LEU A 103 36.77 -27.15 63.12
C LEU A 103 37.53 -27.04 64.44
N ILE A 104 37.08 -27.61 65.59
CA ILE A 104 37.77 -27.48 66.89
C ILE A 104 38.94 -28.42 66.96
N GLY A 105 40.16 -27.89 66.99
CA GLY A 105 41.39 -28.61 67.19
C GLY A 105 42.21 -28.96 65.95
N ASP A 106 41.68 -28.75 64.76
CA ASP A 106 42.44 -28.86 63.52
C ASP A 106 43.04 -27.52 63.08
N ASN A 107 44.22 -27.57 62.56
CA ASN A 107 44.88 -26.42 61.99
C ASN A 107 44.15 -25.99 60.71
N MET A 108 43.58 -24.79 60.77
CA MET A 108 43.34 -23.93 59.62
C MET A 108 42.05 -24.13 58.78
N VAL A 109 41.33 -23.08 58.77
CA VAL A 109 40.16 -22.92 57.85
C VAL A 109 40.60 -22.91 56.38
N TYR A 110 41.81 -22.45 56.07
CA TYR A 110 42.46 -22.43 54.76
C TYR A 110 43.78 -21.69 54.89
N ASP A 111 44.93 -22.33 54.60
CA ASP A 111 46.23 -21.70 54.82
C ASP A 111 46.38 -20.33 54.17
N GLU A 112 45.97 -20.23 52.92
CA GLU A 112 46.10 -18.98 52.14
C GLU A 112 45.19 -17.88 52.60
N LEU A 113 43.92 -18.16 52.97
CA LEU A 113 42.97 -17.18 53.43
C LEU A 113 43.34 -16.66 54.83
N THR A 114 43.74 -17.55 55.72
CA THR A 114 44.17 -17.19 57.08
C THR A 114 45.43 -16.34 57.03
N GLN A 115 46.36 -16.64 56.15
CA GLN A 115 47.61 -15.85 56.02
C GLN A 115 47.28 -14.40 55.54
N LYS A 116 46.42 -14.23 54.54
CA LYS A 116 46.00 -12.88 54.09
C LYS A 116 45.28 -12.10 55.16
N VAL A 117 44.41 -12.76 55.96
CA VAL A 117 43.75 -12.11 57.10
C VAL A 117 44.74 -11.70 58.17
N MET A 118 45.81 -12.55 58.41
CA MET A 118 46.89 -12.18 59.34
C MET A 118 47.75 -11.01 58.84
N GLU A 119 47.84 -10.81 57.54
CA GLU A 119 48.49 -9.63 56.90
C GLU A 119 47.63 -8.38 56.94
N GLY A 120 46.36 -8.48 57.47
CA GLY A 120 45.46 -7.36 57.67
C GLY A 120 44.49 -7.13 56.49
N GLU A 121 44.40 -8.08 55.57
CA GLU A 121 43.52 -7.99 54.45
C GLU A 121 42.12 -8.61 54.72
N ILE A 122 41.05 -7.95 54.24
CA ILE A 122 39.70 -8.54 54.23
C ILE A 122 39.62 -9.48 53.03
N VAL A 123 39.38 -10.76 53.27
CA VAL A 123 39.32 -11.78 52.23
C VAL A 123 37.90 -12.30 52.04
N THR A 124 37.54 -12.62 50.82
CA THR A 124 36.28 -13.26 50.50
C THR A 124 36.52 -14.43 49.61
N HIS A 125 35.99 -15.58 49.98
CA HIS A 125 36.15 -16.80 49.19
C HIS A 125 34.85 -17.61 49.13
N GLN A 126 34.61 -18.27 48.02
CA GLN A 126 33.51 -19.23 47.87
C GLN A 126 34.10 -20.62 48.00
N MET A 127 33.86 -21.27 49.11
CA MET A 127 34.30 -22.65 49.35
C MET A 127 33.35 -23.62 48.68
N ARG A 128 33.90 -24.62 47.99
CA ARG A 128 33.14 -25.70 47.38
C ARG A 128 32.82 -26.78 48.39
N LYS A 129 31.73 -27.55 48.10
CA LYS A 129 31.40 -28.74 48.91
C LYS A 129 32.60 -29.69 48.98
N GLY A 130 32.96 -30.08 50.23
CA GLY A 130 34.00 -31.02 50.51
C GLY A 130 35.42 -30.44 50.67
N GLU A 131 35.60 -29.12 50.57
CA GLU A 131 36.89 -28.49 50.89
C GLU A 131 37.10 -28.38 52.43
N VAL A 132 36.14 -27.83 53.13
CA VAL A 132 36.14 -27.74 54.62
C VAL A 132 34.74 -28.07 55.14
N PHE A 133 33.68 -27.72 54.42
CA PHE A 133 32.31 -27.90 54.82
C PHE A 133 31.58 -28.86 53.90
N ASP A 134 30.56 -29.56 54.42
CA ASP A 134 29.72 -30.45 53.63
C ASP A 134 28.80 -29.73 52.65
N THR A 135 28.60 -28.44 52.82
CA THR A 135 27.86 -27.57 51.91
C THR A 135 28.74 -26.45 51.36
N PRO A 136 28.50 -25.97 50.16
CA PRO A 136 29.24 -24.83 49.63
C PRO A 136 28.97 -23.59 50.49
N MET A 137 29.99 -22.80 50.82
CA MET A 137 29.92 -21.66 51.72
C MET A 137 30.51 -20.41 51.09
N LEU A 138 29.90 -19.24 51.41
CA LEU A 138 30.52 -17.94 51.27
C LEU A 138 31.27 -17.60 52.57
N VAL A 139 32.58 -17.49 52.47
CA VAL A 139 33.45 -17.18 53.60
C VAL A 139 34.03 -15.78 53.48
N VAL A 140 33.89 -14.99 54.54
CA VAL A 140 34.51 -13.68 54.63
C VAL A 140 35.39 -13.66 55.86
N GLY A 141 36.70 -13.47 55.63
CA GLY A 141 37.72 -13.32 56.71
C GLY A 141 37.95 -11.82 56.95
N TYR A 142 37.76 -11.42 58.25
CA TYR A 142 37.98 -10.07 58.70
C TYR A 142 39.16 -10.01 59.71
N PRO A 143 40.18 -9.15 59.51
CA PRO A 143 41.36 -9.07 60.40
C PRO A 143 41.04 -8.47 61.77
N VAL A 144 41.74 -8.96 62.77
CA VAL A 144 41.69 -8.39 64.16
C VAL A 144 43.03 -7.77 64.49
N SER A 145 43.06 -6.48 64.82
CA SER A 145 44.31 -5.74 64.99
C SER A 145 44.96 -5.90 66.37
N GLU A 146 44.15 -6.19 67.41
CA GLU A 146 44.65 -6.28 68.80
C GLU A 146 44.25 -7.60 69.46
N GLY A 147 45.08 -8.04 70.41
CA GLY A 147 44.80 -9.22 71.20
C GLY A 147 45.43 -10.52 70.73
N TYR A 148 44.79 -11.66 71.05
CA TYR A 148 45.23 -13.01 70.77
C TYR A 148 44.76 -13.54 69.44
N LEU A 149 43.61 -13.02 68.95
CA LEU A 149 43.03 -13.40 67.67
C LEU A 149 43.77 -12.74 66.52
N ALA A 150 43.81 -13.45 65.39
CA ALA A 150 44.29 -12.96 64.09
C ALA A 150 43.18 -12.51 63.21
N GLY A 151 42.03 -13.24 63.20
CA GLY A 151 40.95 -12.94 62.37
C GLY A 151 39.63 -13.61 62.78
N ILE A 152 38.56 -13.13 62.15
CA ILE A 152 37.19 -13.59 62.30
C ILE A 152 36.72 -14.04 60.91
N PHE A 153 36.33 -15.29 60.81
CA PHE A 153 35.76 -15.84 59.57
C PHE A 153 34.26 -16.03 59.78
N MET A 154 33.51 -15.44 58.87
CA MET A 154 32.05 -15.59 58.81
C MET A 154 31.70 -16.45 57.62
N CYS A 155 30.95 -17.53 57.85
CA CYS A 155 30.60 -18.52 56.88
C CYS A 155 29.11 -18.57 56.70
N ARG A 156 28.64 -18.35 55.46
CA ARG A 156 27.18 -18.39 55.14
C ARG A 156 26.95 -19.49 54.09
N PRO A 157 25.99 -20.39 54.32
CA PRO A 157 25.70 -21.47 53.36
C PRO A 157 25.18 -20.92 52.03
N LEU A 158 25.77 -21.34 50.90
CA LEU A 158 25.36 -21.00 49.54
C LEU A 158 23.96 -21.56 49.17
N PRO A 159 23.49 -22.74 49.70
CA PRO A 159 22.16 -23.22 49.41
C PRO A 159 21.03 -22.26 49.75
N GLU A 160 21.18 -21.44 50.77
CA GLU A 160 20.19 -20.36 51.11
C GLU A 160 20.15 -19.28 50.06
N ILE A 161 21.30 -18.96 49.50
CA ILE A 161 21.45 -18.02 48.38
C ILE A 161 20.82 -18.63 47.12
N GLU A 162 21.05 -19.93 46.83
CA GLU A 162 20.49 -20.65 45.72
C GLU A 162 18.96 -20.74 45.81
N ALA A 163 18.38 -20.94 46.99
CA ALA A 163 16.94 -20.95 47.19
C ALA A 163 16.26 -19.63 46.79
N SER A 164 16.85 -18.50 47.20
CA SER A 164 16.36 -17.15 46.81
C SER A 164 16.47 -16.92 45.29
N LEU A 165 17.55 -17.40 44.67
CA LEU A 165 17.70 -17.37 43.21
C LEU A 165 16.64 -18.24 42.50
N MET A 166 16.26 -19.40 43.03
CA MET A 166 15.25 -20.30 42.47
C MET A 166 13.87 -19.64 42.47
N GLU A 167 13.46 -18.94 43.53
CA GLU A 167 12.21 -18.18 43.56
C GLU A 167 12.19 -17.12 42.45
N MET A 168 13.28 -16.39 42.24
CA MET A 168 13.38 -15.41 41.19
C MET A 168 13.30 -16.03 39.79
N TYR A 169 13.95 -17.19 39.56
CA TYR A 169 13.81 -17.92 38.31
C TYR A 169 12.37 -18.35 38.04
N GLN A 170 11.62 -18.83 39.06
CA GLN A 170 10.21 -19.18 38.92
C GLN A 170 9.36 -17.96 38.50
N MET A 171 9.56 -16.81 39.16
CA MET A 171 8.86 -15.58 38.77
C MET A 171 9.21 -15.14 37.35
N SER A 172 10.47 -15.28 36.96
CA SER A 172 10.93 -14.99 35.59
C SER A 172 10.25 -15.88 34.54
N VAL A 173 10.12 -17.17 34.81
CA VAL A 173 9.44 -18.13 33.92
C VAL A 173 7.95 -17.81 33.77
N ILE A 174 7.27 -17.43 34.87
CA ILE A 174 5.87 -17.01 34.84
C ILE A 174 5.71 -15.73 33.99
N SER A 175 6.57 -14.73 34.19
CA SER A 175 6.56 -13.50 33.41
C SER A 175 6.80 -13.78 31.91
N LEU A 176 7.70 -14.69 31.59
CA LEU A 176 7.97 -15.16 30.23
C LEU A 176 6.72 -15.73 29.56
N PHE A 177 5.95 -16.55 30.31
CA PHE A 177 4.71 -17.13 29.82
C PHE A 177 3.69 -16.03 29.40
N PHE A 178 3.48 -15.02 30.27
CA PHE A 178 2.55 -13.92 29.97
C PHE A 178 3.00 -13.07 28.79
N VAL A 179 4.27 -12.73 28.70
CA VAL A 179 4.80 -11.95 27.56
C VAL A 179 4.69 -12.74 26.25
N SER A 180 4.95 -14.06 26.29
CA SER A 180 4.77 -14.91 25.11
C SER A 180 3.32 -14.99 24.66
N LEU A 181 2.38 -15.08 25.60
CA LEU A 181 0.93 -15.10 25.32
C LEU A 181 0.49 -13.77 24.70
N LEU A 182 0.95 -12.64 25.24
CA LEU A 182 0.68 -11.31 24.67
C LEU A 182 1.24 -11.18 23.25
N GLY A 183 2.45 -11.64 23.01
CA GLY A 183 3.09 -11.66 21.69
C GLY A 183 2.29 -12.48 20.65
N LEU A 184 1.72 -13.61 21.07
CA LEU A 184 0.85 -14.42 20.22
C LEU A 184 -0.44 -13.67 19.84
N ILE A 185 -1.06 -12.98 20.81
CA ILE A 185 -2.29 -12.19 20.56
C ILE A 185 -2.00 -11.07 19.58
N VAL A 186 -0.95 -10.28 19.79
CA VAL A 186 -0.55 -9.19 18.88
C VAL A 186 -0.26 -9.73 17.48
N SER A 187 0.49 -10.84 17.38
CA SER A 187 0.78 -11.48 16.08
C SER A 187 -0.48 -11.95 15.35
N PHE A 188 -1.45 -12.50 16.08
CA PHE A 188 -2.72 -12.92 15.50
C PHE A 188 -3.54 -11.73 14.99
N LEU A 189 -3.62 -10.65 15.77
CA LEU A 189 -4.32 -9.43 15.35
C LEU A 189 -3.70 -8.80 14.12
N THR A 190 -2.37 -8.68 14.08
CA THR A 190 -1.65 -8.14 12.91
C THR A 190 -1.86 -9.02 11.67
N ALA A 191 -1.81 -10.35 11.83
CA ALA A 191 -2.08 -11.27 10.73
C ALA A 191 -3.50 -11.10 10.16
N LYS A 192 -4.49 -10.89 11.00
CA LYS A 192 -5.90 -10.71 10.60
C LYS A 192 -6.14 -9.35 9.94
N HIS A 193 -5.62 -8.26 10.49
CA HIS A 193 -5.94 -6.90 10.02
C HIS A 193 -5.03 -6.42 8.88
N VAL A 194 -3.82 -6.94 8.75
CA VAL A 194 -2.88 -6.50 7.71
C VAL A 194 -2.60 -7.60 6.68
N ALA A 195 -2.15 -8.76 7.12
CA ALA A 195 -1.64 -9.76 6.20
C ALA A 195 -2.75 -10.46 5.38
N LEU A 196 -3.89 -10.76 5.98
CA LEU A 196 -5.01 -11.41 5.29
C LEU A 196 -5.63 -10.53 4.21
N PRO A 197 -5.95 -9.23 4.45
CA PRO A 197 -6.40 -8.31 3.41
C PRO A 197 -5.45 -8.21 2.22
N LEU A 198 -4.16 -8.10 2.45
CA LEU A 198 -3.15 -8.05 1.37
C LEU A 198 -3.12 -9.33 0.52
N VAL A 199 -3.30 -10.49 1.15
CA VAL A 199 -3.41 -11.76 0.43
C VAL A 199 -4.69 -11.80 -0.42
N MET A 200 -5.82 -11.30 0.09
CA MET A 200 -7.09 -11.22 -0.67
C MET A 200 -6.93 -10.29 -1.88
N MET A 201 -6.35 -9.11 -1.71
CA MET A 201 -6.07 -8.18 -2.82
C MET A 201 -5.12 -8.81 -3.86
N ASN A 202 -4.08 -9.50 -3.45
CA ASN A 202 -3.17 -10.20 -4.37
C ASN A 202 -3.89 -11.30 -5.17
N GLN A 203 -4.83 -12.02 -4.55
CA GLN A 203 -5.63 -13.02 -5.25
C GLN A 203 -6.58 -12.36 -6.25
N ALA A 204 -7.29 -11.31 -5.85
CA ALA A 204 -8.17 -10.55 -6.73
C ALA A 204 -7.40 -9.94 -7.92
N ALA A 205 -6.20 -9.38 -7.66
CA ALA A 205 -5.33 -8.85 -8.71
C ALA A 205 -4.95 -9.91 -9.75
N LYS A 206 -4.69 -11.15 -9.33
CA LYS A 206 -4.41 -12.26 -10.25
C LYS A 206 -5.62 -12.66 -11.08
N VAL A 207 -6.81 -12.61 -10.52
CA VAL A 207 -8.07 -12.89 -11.23
C VAL A 207 -8.33 -11.81 -12.26
N ILE A 208 -8.17 -10.53 -11.88
CA ILE A 208 -8.29 -9.38 -12.78
C ILE A 208 -7.25 -9.46 -13.90
N ALA A 209 -5.99 -9.81 -13.61
CA ALA A 209 -4.94 -9.97 -14.61
C ALA A 209 -5.23 -11.08 -15.65
N ASN A 210 -6.08 -12.05 -15.30
CA ASN A 210 -6.57 -13.08 -16.21
C ASN A 210 -7.82 -12.67 -17.01
N GLY A 211 -8.27 -11.41 -16.86
CA GLY A 211 -9.38 -10.85 -17.65
C GLY A 211 -10.74 -10.92 -16.96
N ASP A 212 -10.84 -11.34 -15.72
CA ASP A 212 -12.09 -11.27 -14.94
C ASP A 212 -12.09 -9.99 -14.10
N PHE A 213 -12.68 -8.93 -14.65
CA PHE A 213 -12.77 -7.61 -14.03
C PHE A 213 -13.99 -7.45 -13.12
N GLU A 214 -14.83 -8.48 -12.94
CA GLU A 214 -15.99 -8.41 -12.03
C GLU A 214 -15.59 -8.59 -10.57
N GLN A 215 -14.41 -9.16 -10.33
CA GLN A 215 -13.92 -9.43 -8.98
C GLN A 215 -13.76 -8.13 -8.18
N ARG A 216 -14.28 -8.14 -6.94
CA ARG A 216 -14.14 -7.04 -5.96
C ARG A 216 -13.59 -7.58 -4.65
N VAL A 217 -12.87 -6.72 -3.95
CA VAL A 217 -12.33 -7.01 -2.62
C VAL A 217 -13.23 -6.34 -1.58
N GLN A 218 -13.76 -7.15 -0.65
CA GLN A 218 -14.58 -6.64 0.46
C GLN A 218 -13.72 -6.62 1.73
N ILE A 219 -13.14 -5.47 2.04
CA ILE A 219 -12.37 -5.23 3.24
C ILE A 219 -13.02 -4.08 3.99
N GLN A 220 -13.45 -4.35 5.23
CA GLN A 220 -14.00 -3.35 6.14
C GLN A 220 -12.87 -2.90 7.06
N SER A 221 -12.17 -1.86 6.68
CA SER A 221 -11.16 -1.19 7.49
C SER A 221 -11.25 0.31 7.26
N ASN A 222 -10.98 1.10 8.31
CA ASN A 222 -10.98 2.56 8.25
C ASN A 222 -9.54 3.12 8.26
N ASP A 223 -8.57 2.30 7.87
CA ASP A 223 -7.15 2.61 7.78
C ASP A 223 -6.67 2.63 6.32
N GLU A 224 -5.36 2.72 6.12
CA GLU A 224 -4.71 2.73 4.80
C GLU A 224 -4.98 1.44 3.99
N ILE A 225 -5.31 0.33 4.67
CA ILE A 225 -5.69 -0.94 4.03
C ILE A 225 -7.09 -0.84 3.42
N GLY A 226 -8.01 -0.14 4.12
CA GLY A 226 -9.34 0.17 3.60
C GLY A 226 -9.28 1.08 2.38
N GLU A 227 -8.51 2.16 2.43
CA GLU A 227 -8.29 3.10 1.32
C GLU A 227 -7.66 2.40 0.10
N LEU A 228 -6.69 1.51 0.34
CA LEU A 228 -6.09 0.70 -0.72
C LEU A 228 -7.11 -0.25 -1.38
N ALA A 229 -7.99 -0.87 -0.59
CA ALA A 229 -9.03 -1.75 -1.10
C ALA A 229 -10.06 -0.98 -1.95
N GLU A 230 -10.43 0.23 -1.55
CA GLU A 230 -11.32 1.11 -2.31
C GLU A 230 -10.68 1.53 -3.64
N SER A 231 -9.42 2.00 -3.60
CA SER A 231 -8.65 2.34 -4.79
C SER A 231 -8.50 1.16 -5.75
N PHE A 232 -8.29 -0.04 -5.22
CA PHE A 232 -8.24 -1.27 -5.99
C PHE A 232 -9.57 -1.57 -6.69
N ASN A 233 -10.70 -1.43 -5.98
CA ASN A 233 -12.02 -1.64 -6.54
C ASN A 233 -12.37 -0.61 -7.63
N HIS A 234 -12.00 0.66 -7.44
CA HIS A 234 -12.13 1.70 -8.47
C HIS A 234 -11.33 1.40 -9.73
N MET A 235 -10.10 0.90 -9.58
CA MET A 235 -9.30 0.45 -10.71
C MET A 235 -9.97 -0.71 -11.44
N ALA A 236 -10.50 -1.71 -10.72
CA ALA A 236 -11.21 -2.84 -11.30
C ALA A 236 -12.48 -2.40 -12.05
N GLU A 237 -13.23 -1.45 -11.51
CA GLU A 237 -14.41 -0.86 -12.17
C GLU A 237 -14.04 -0.14 -13.47
N SER A 238 -12.98 0.66 -13.45
CA SER A 238 -12.48 1.34 -14.64
C SER A 238 -12.04 0.37 -15.73
N LEU A 239 -11.35 -0.72 -15.36
CA LEU A 239 -10.96 -1.78 -16.30
C LEU A 239 -12.17 -2.50 -16.88
N GLN A 240 -13.17 -2.82 -16.06
CA GLN A 240 -14.43 -3.45 -16.49
C GLN A 240 -15.19 -2.56 -17.49
N ALA A 241 -15.31 -1.26 -17.19
CA ALA A 241 -15.92 -0.30 -18.08
C ALA A 241 -15.17 -0.21 -19.41
N HIS A 242 -13.85 -0.18 -19.37
CA HIS A 242 -12.99 -0.18 -20.56
C HIS A 242 -13.18 -1.44 -21.40
N GLU A 243 -13.19 -2.60 -20.80
CA GLU A 243 -13.40 -3.88 -21.49
C GLU A 243 -14.77 -3.93 -22.17
N LYS A 244 -15.83 -3.48 -21.47
CA LYS A 244 -17.18 -3.41 -22.01
C LYS A 244 -17.23 -2.53 -23.24
N VAL A 245 -16.69 -1.31 -23.16
CA VAL A 245 -16.64 -0.38 -24.29
C VAL A 245 -15.87 -0.99 -25.46
N GLN A 246 -14.79 -1.72 -25.22
CA GLN A 246 -14.00 -2.39 -26.26
C GLN A 246 -14.76 -3.56 -26.91
N LYS A 247 -15.47 -4.38 -26.11
CA LYS A 247 -16.31 -5.48 -26.63
C LYS A 247 -17.45 -4.95 -27.47
N ASP A 248 -18.17 -3.93 -27.00
CA ASP A 248 -19.26 -3.29 -27.71
C ASP A 248 -18.75 -2.66 -29.02
N PHE A 249 -17.57 -2.03 -29.01
CA PHE A 249 -16.91 -1.50 -30.19
C PHE A 249 -16.66 -2.58 -31.26
N ILE A 250 -16.04 -3.72 -30.87
CA ILE A 250 -15.76 -4.82 -31.81
C ILE A 250 -17.07 -5.43 -32.36
N ALA A 251 -18.07 -5.60 -31.48
CA ALA A 251 -19.36 -6.17 -31.91
C ALA A 251 -20.08 -5.26 -32.91
N ASN A 252 -20.10 -3.94 -32.65
CA ASN A 252 -20.73 -2.97 -33.56
C ASN A 252 -20.01 -2.87 -34.92
N ILE A 253 -18.66 -2.84 -34.93
CA ILE A 253 -17.88 -2.90 -36.19
C ILE A 253 -18.24 -4.15 -36.98
N SER A 254 -18.24 -5.31 -36.32
CA SER A 254 -18.48 -6.58 -36.97
C SER A 254 -19.88 -6.63 -37.61
N HIS A 255 -20.88 -6.07 -36.90
CA HIS A 255 -22.25 -5.97 -37.40
C HIS A 255 -22.34 -5.03 -38.59
N ASP A 256 -21.80 -3.81 -38.48
CA ASP A 256 -21.91 -2.76 -39.51
C ASP A 256 -21.07 -3.05 -40.77
N LEU A 257 -20.01 -3.89 -40.66
CA LEU A 257 -19.27 -4.42 -41.80
C LEU A 257 -20.00 -5.60 -42.47
N ARG A 258 -20.64 -6.47 -41.70
CA ARG A 258 -21.30 -7.68 -42.25
C ARG A 258 -22.50 -7.34 -43.11
N SER A 259 -23.30 -6.34 -42.76
CA SER A 259 -24.52 -5.97 -43.49
C SER A 259 -24.24 -5.59 -44.96
N PRO A 260 -23.37 -4.59 -45.27
CA PRO A 260 -23.05 -4.22 -46.65
C PRO A 260 -22.37 -5.34 -47.40
N LEU A 261 -21.47 -6.11 -46.80
CA LEU A 261 -20.81 -7.25 -47.44
C LEU A 261 -21.82 -8.32 -47.86
N THR A 262 -22.81 -8.63 -47.00
CA THR A 262 -23.87 -9.59 -47.34
C THR A 262 -24.74 -9.09 -48.50
N SER A 263 -25.09 -7.79 -48.49
CA SER A 263 -25.88 -7.16 -49.54
C SER A 263 -25.15 -7.19 -50.90
N MET A 264 -23.87 -6.74 -50.89
CA MET A 264 -23.04 -6.78 -52.14
C MET A 264 -22.88 -8.19 -52.67
N ASN A 265 -22.57 -9.17 -51.82
CA ASN A 265 -22.43 -10.56 -52.22
C ASN A 265 -23.76 -11.12 -52.79
N GLY A 266 -24.89 -10.79 -52.13
CA GLY A 266 -26.22 -11.19 -52.64
C GLY A 266 -26.52 -10.63 -54.00
N PHE A 267 -26.26 -9.33 -54.25
CA PHE A 267 -26.51 -8.74 -55.60
C PHE A 267 -25.57 -9.30 -56.66
N LEU A 268 -24.28 -9.47 -56.33
CA LEU A 268 -23.31 -10.07 -57.25
C LEU A 268 -23.67 -11.51 -57.58
N THR A 269 -24.07 -12.30 -56.61
CA THR A 269 -24.53 -13.68 -56.82
C THR A 269 -25.78 -13.74 -57.71
N ALA A 270 -26.76 -12.87 -57.41
CA ALA A 270 -28.00 -12.80 -58.20
C ALA A 270 -27.79 -12.29 -59.63
N MET A 271 -26.74 -11.53 -59.90
CA MET A 271 -26.31 -11.17 -61.24
C MET A 271 -25.64 -12.34 -61.98
N LEU A 272 -24.80 -13.11 -61.26
CA LEU A 272 -24.07 -14.26 -61.82
C LEU A 272 -24.97 -15.45 -62.15
N ASP A 273 -25.99 -15.71 -61.34
CA ASP A 273 -26.94 -16.82 -61.55
C ASP A 273 -28.10 -16.46 -62.46
N GLY A 274 -28.13 -15.23 -62.98
CA GLY A 274 -29.15 -14.75 -63.89
C GLY A 274 -30.49 -14.35 -63.28
N THR A 275 -30.61 -14.37 -61.97
CA THR A 275 -31.79 -13.88 -61.22
C THR A 275 -32.06 -12.39 -61.49
N ILE A 276 -30.99 -11.61 -61.68
CA ILE A 276 -31.05 -10.21 -62.12
C ILE A 276 -30.78 -10.16 -63.62
N PRO A 277 -31.77 -9.78 -64.43
CA PRO A 277 -31.61 -9.75 -65.91
C PRO A 277 -30.64 -8.62 -66.31
N PRO A 278 -29.93 -8.77 -67.46
CA PRO A 278 -28.89 -7.84 -67.95
C PRO A 278 -29.32 -6.35 -67.92
N GLU A 279 -30.57 -6.10 -68.29
CA GLU A 279 -31.13 -4.73 -68.39
C GLU A 279 -31.23 -4.01 -67.05
N LYS A 280 -31.19 -4.77 -65.94
CA LYS A 280 -31.25 -4.22 -64.55
C LYS A 280 -29.91 -4.25 -63.86
N GLN A 281 -28.90 -4.90 -64.38
CA GLN A 281 -27.61 -5.09 -63.76
C GLN A 281 -26.90 -3.77 -63.42
N GLU A 282 -26.99 -2.74 -64.27
CA GLU A 282 -26.38 -1.44 -64.10
C GLU A 282 -26.87 -0.78 -62.78
N ARG A 283 -28.17 -0.89 -62.48
CA ARG A 283 -28.72 -0.37 -61.22
C ARG A 283 -28.14 -1.05 -60.00
N TYR A 284 -28.01 -2.37 -60.02
CA TYR A 284 -27.48 -3.12 -58.86
C TYR A 284 -25.97 -2.97 -58.75
N LEU A 285 -25.24 -2.81 -59.86
CA LEU A 285 -23.82 -2.45 -59.86
C LEU A 285 -23.58 -1.07 -59.19
N LYS A 286 -24.45 -0.10 -59.45
CA LYS A 286 -24.40 1.20 -58.77
C LYS A 286 -24.57 1.04 -57.25
N ILE A 287 -25.53 0.21 -56.78
CA ILE A 287 -25.74 -0.09 -55.38
C ILE A 287 -24.49 -0.75 -54.77
N VAL A 288 -23.90 -1.71 -55.45
CA VAL A 288 -22.66 -2.39 -55.00
C VAL A 288 -21.51 -1.38 -54.92
N LEU A 289 -21.39 -0.44 -55.85
CA LEU A 289 -20.37 0.59 -55.84
C LEU A 289 -20.57 1.54 -54.64
N GLU A 290 -21.79 2.01 -54.39
CA GLU A 290 -22.16 2.86 -53.25
C GLU A 290 -21.83 2.20 -51.90
N GLU A 291 -22.16 0.89 -51.74
CA GLU A 291 -21.85 0.14 -50.52
C GLU A 291 -20.34 -0.08 -50.36
N THR A 292 -19.60 -0.24 -51.48
CA THR A 292 -18.11 -0.34 -51.41
C THR A 292 -17.49 0.99 -50.95
N GLU A 293 -17.94 2.12 -51.47
CA GLU A 293 -17.49 3.44 -51.07
C GLU A 293 -17.83 3.73 -49.58
N ARG A 294 -19.06 3.32 -49.14
CA ARG A 294 -19.49 3.41 -47.76
C ARG A 294 -18.58 2.61 -46.84
N LEU A 295 -18.24 1.36 -47.23
CA LEU A 295 -17.33 0.49 -46.47
C LEU A 295 -15.93 1.10 -46.38
N SER A 296 -15.43 1.67 -47.47
CA SER A 296 -14.14 2.38 -47.51
C SER A 296 -14.12 3.57 -46.52
N ARG A 297 -15.16 4.42 -46.57
CA ARG A 297 -15.28 5.53 -45.61
C ARG A 297 -15.35 5.06 -44.15
N MET A 298 -16.07 3.96 -43.89
CA MET A 298 -16.19 3.38 -42.56
C MET A 298 -14.85 2.84 -42.05
N THR A 299 -14.12 2.08 -42.83
CA THR A 299 -12.80 1.55 -42.45
C THR A 299 -11.79 2.65 -42.22
N GLN A 300 -11.80 3.71 -43.02
CA GLN A 300 -10.96 4.87 -42.81
C GLN A 300 -11.30 5.59 -41.50
N GLY A 301 -12.58 5.77 -41.17
CA GLY A 301 -13.03 6.34 -39.89
C GLY A 301 -12.60 5.50 -38.68
N ILE A 302 -12.64 4.17 -38.78
CA ILE A 302 -12.15 3.26 -37.73
C ILE A 302 -10.65 3.45 -37.49
N VAL A 303 -9.85 3.52 -38.56
CA VAL A 303 -8.40 3.75 -38.45
C VAL A 303 -8.09 5.11 -37.86
N GLU A 304 -8.80 6.17 -38.26
CA GLU A 304 -8.66 7.51 -37.71
C GLU A 304 -9.01 7.52 -36.25
N LEU A 305 -10.13 6.89 -35.83
CA LEU A 305 -10.55 6.80 -34.42
C LEU A 305 -9.54 6.02 -33.59
N SER A 306 -9.03 4.90 -34.10
CA SER A 306 -7.99 4.10 -33.42
C SER A 306 -6.71 4.91 -33.19
N ARG A 307 -6.29 5.70 -34.20
CA ARG A 307 -5.14 6.61 -34.06
C ARG A 307 -5.42 7.75 -33.07
N ALA A 308 -6.64 8.28 -33.06
CA ALA A 308 -7.03 9.34 -32.14
C ALA A 308 -7.05 8.89 -30.67
N GLN A 309 -7.18 7.61 -30.40
CA GLN A 309 -7.19 7.03 -29.04
C GLN A 309 -5.83 6.56 -28.53
N SER A 310 -4.89 6.26 -29.42
CA SER A 310 -3.52 6.00 -28.96
C SER A 310 -2.94 7.31 -28.39
N SER A 311 -2.55 7.30 -27.15
CA SER A 311 -2.23 8.38 -26.18
C SER A 311 -1.33 9.54 -26.63
N SER A 312 -1.19 9.79 -27.89
CA SER A 312 -0.42 10.91 -28.45
C SER A 312 -0.94 11.29 -29.84
N ILE A 313 -2.10 11.97 -29.88
CA ILE A 313 -2.36 12.80 -31.07
C ILE A 313 -1.28 13.90 -31.04
N LEU A 314 -0.23 13.73 -31.81
CA LEU A 314 0.69 14.83 -32.07
C LEU A 314 -0.08 15.85 -32.90
N LEU A 315 -0.41 16.99 -32.29
CA LEU A 315 -1.02 18.11 -32.99
C LEU A 315 0.08 18.92 -33.68
N GLU A 316 -0.10 19.17 -34.96
CA GLU A 316 0.69 20.15 -35.71
C GLU A 316 0.01 21.51 -35.62
N GLU A 317 0.12 22.16 -34.44
CA GLU A 317 -0.55 23.44 -34.21
C GLU A 317 0.05 24.56 -35.06
N THR A 318 -0.77 25.21 -35.82
CA THR A 318 -0.47 26.38 -36.65
C THR A 318 -1.49 27.47 -36.43
N ASN A 319 -1.14 28.69 -36.79
CA ASN A 319 -2.08 29.83 -36.84
C ASN A 319 -2.78 29.85 -38.19
N PHE A 320 -4.09 29.88 -38.23
CA PHE A 320 -4.88 29.92 -39.46
C PHE A 320 -6.21 30.68 -39.28
N ASP A 321 -6.77 31.20 -40.38
CA ASP A 321 -8.10 31.83 -40.37
C ASP A 321 -9.18 30.74 -40.36
N ILE A 322 -9.96 30.69 -39.27
CA ILE A 322 -11.08 29.73 -39.12
C ILE A 322 -12.20 30.03 -40.08
N ASN A 323 -12.49 31.32 -40.37
CA ASN A 323 -13.54 31.70 -41.31
C ASN A 323 -13.20 31.25 -42.74
N GLY A 324 -11.93 31.35 -43.14
CA GLY A 324 -11.44 30.82 -44.40
C GLY A 324 -11.54 29.30 -44.48
N LEU A 325 -11.24 28.62 -43.36
CA LEU A 325 -11.36 27.15 -43.29
C LEU A 325 -12.84 26.70 -43.38
N ILE A 326 -13.76 27.41 -42.71
CA ILE A 326 -15.21 27.14 -42.80
C ILE A 326 -15.68 27.34 -44.22
N ARG A 327 -15.34 28.45 -44.91
CA ARG A 327 -15.70 28.67 -46.34
C ARG A 327 -15.24 27.52 -47.23
N SER A 328 -13.99 27.09 -47.11
CA SER A 328 -13.47 25.98 -47.93
C SER A 328 -14.23 24.66 -47.68
N ASN A 329 -14.63 24.37 -46.44
CA ASN A 329 -15.41 23.18 -46.12
C ASN A 329 -16.85 23.26 -46.60
N ILE A 330 -17.45 24.46 -46.63
CA ILE A 330 -18.78 24.70 -47.21
C ILE A 330 -18.78 24.43 -48.72
N GLU A 331 -17.75 24.93 -49.44
CA GLU A 331 -17.60 24.68 -50.89
C GLU A 331 -17.54 23.18 -51.23
N LEU A 332 -16.88 22.35 -50.41
CA LEU A 332 -16.85 20.91 -50.60
C LEU A 332 -18.20 20.23 -50.44
N LEU A 333 -19.16 20.85 -49.73
CA LEU A 333 -20.51 20.31 -49.55
C LEU A 333 -21.52 20.80 -50.60
N GLU A 334 -21.15 21.71 -51.47
CA GLU A 334 -22.04 22.30 -52.48
C GLU A 334 -22.82 21.27 -53.30
N PRO A 335 -22.23 20.12 -53.75
CA PRO A 335 -22.97 19.09 -54.48
C PRO A 335 -24.12 18.48 -53.66
N GLN A 336 -23.87 18.16 -52.37
CA GLN A 336 -24.90 17.57 -51.47
C GLN A 336 -26.01 18.57 -51.15
N LEU A 337 -25.67 19.83 -50.98
CA LEU A 337 -26.63 20.93 -50.71
C LEU A 337 -27.53 21.19 -51.92
N LYS A 338 -26.99 21.14 -53.12
CA LYS A 338 -27.74 21.28 -54.36
C LYS A 338 -28.74 20.14 -54.58
N GLU A 339 -28.38 18.91 -54.24
CA GLU A 339 -29.28 17.75 -54.35
C GLU A 339 -30.53 17.92 -53.49
N LYS A 340 -30.36 18.45 -52.21
CA LYS A 340 -31.46 18.71 -51.27
C LYS A 340 -32.05 20.11 -51.38
N GLN A 341 -31.56 20.96 -52.25
CA GLN A 341 -31.92 22.39 -52.35
C GLN A 341 -31.74 23.16 -51.02
N ALA A 342 -30.88 22.61 -50.12
CA ALA A 342 -30.57 23.21 -48.84
C ALA A 342 -29.62 24.41 -48.99
N ARG A 343 -29.68 25.37 -48.07
CA ARG A 343 -28.85 26.58 -48.10
C ARG A 343 -28.01 26.69 -46.85
N ILE A 344 -26.77 27.19 -46.99
CA ILE A 344 -25.94 27.56 -45.84
C ILE A 344 -25.92 29.05 -45.68
N ARG A 345 -26.14 29.52 -44.46
CA ARG A 345 -25.97 30.91 -44.01
C ARG A 345 -24.77 30.97 -43.05
N ALA A 346 -23.69 31.61 -43.46
CA ALA A 346 -22.53 31.82 -42.63
C ALA A 346 -22.56 33.23 -42.04
N ILE A 347 -22.38 33.34 -40.72
CA ILE A 347 -22.38 34.59 -39.94
C ILE A 347 -21.03 34.63 -39.20
N TYR A 348 -20.27 35.68 -39.43
CA TYR A 348 -18.95 35.83 -38.81
C TYR A 348 -18.90 37.13 -38.00
N ASP A 349 -18.49 37.09 -36.73
CA ASP A 349 -18.28 38.25 -35.87
C ASP A 349 -17.17 39.21 -36.36
N ALA A 350 -16.20 38.66 -37.09
CA ALA A 350 -15.13 39.39 -37.68
C ALA A 350 -14.83 38.87 -39.10
N GLU A 351 -14.26 39.72 -39.96
CA GLU A 351 -13.95 39.35 -41.34
C GLU A 351 -12.89 38.24 -41.39
N GLU A 352 -11.91 38.29 -40.51
CA GLU A 352 -10.86 37.31 -40.32
C GLU A 352 -10.68 36.97 -38.83
N THR A 353 -10.65 35.67 -38.48
CA THR A 353 -10.50 35.20 -37.11
C THR A 353 -9.36 34.15 -37.06
N VAL A 354 -8.18 34.60 -36.64
CA VAL A 354 -7.01 33.71 -36.57
C VAL A 354 -7.02 32.91 -35.27
N VAL A 355 -7.00 31.60 -35.39
CA VAL A 355 -7.00 30.62 -34.31
C VAL A 355 -5.71 29.82 -34.32
N ARG A 356 -5.34 29.26 -33.16
CA ARG A 356 -4.22 28.33 -33.01
C ARG A 356 -4.75 26.90 -32.87
N GLY A 357 -4.29 25.99 -33.72
CA GLY A 357 -4.67 24.57 -33.69
C GLY A 357 -4.11 23.81 -34.88
N ASP A 358 -4.43 22.53 -34.95
CA ASP A 358 -4.12 21.68 -36.11
C ASP A 358 -5.19 21.86 -37.17
N ARG A 359 -4.83 22.57 -38.26
CA ARG A 359 -5.73 22.97 -39.34
C ARG A 359 -6.44 21.78 -39.97
N ASP A 360 -5.74 20.66 -40.18
CA ASP A 360 -6.29 19.49 -40.84
C ASP A 360 -7.29 18.75 -39.95
N LYS A 361 -7.00 18.60 -38.65
CA LYS A 361 -7.93 18.00 -37.68
C LYS A 361 -9.17 18.88 -37.45
N ILE A 362 -9.01 20.19 -37.37
CA ILE A 362 -10.15 21.12 -37.27
C ILE A 362 -10.98 21.09 -38.55
N SER A 363 -10.35 21.02 -39.74
CA SER A 363 -11.07 20.78 -41.00
C SER A 363 -11.91 19.50 -40.95
N ARG A 364 -11.36 18.43 -40.38
CA ARG A 364 -12.07 17.16 -40.22
C ARG A 364 -13.27 17.27 -39.25
N VAL A 365 -13.11 18.04 -38.14
CA VAL A 365 -14.24 18.36 -37.24
C VAL A 365 -15.35 19.08 -38.03
N LEU A 366 -15.01 20.15 -38.76
CA LEU A 366 -15.96 20.89 -39.57
C LEU A 366 -16.66 20.00 -40.59
N GLN A 367 -15.91 19.16 -41.32
CA GLN A 367 -16.49 18.19 -42.28
C GLN A 367 -17.52 17.27 -41.65
N ASN A 368 -17.18 16.70 -40.47
CA ASN A 368 -18.11 15.82 -39.79
C ASN A 368 -19.39 16.55 -39.32
N LEU A 369 -19.28 17.74 -38.80
CA LEU A 369 -20.42 18.53 -38.32
C LEU A 369 -21.27 19.03 -39.49
N LEU A 370 -20.65 19.61 -40.51
CA LEU A 370 -21.34 20.14 -41.69
C LEU A 370 -22.00 19.03 -42.52
N SER A 371 -21.33 17.89 -42.68
CA SER A 371 -21.92 16.70 -43.37
C SER A 371 -23.14 16.17 -42.62
N ASN A 372 -23.08 16.13 -41.27
CA ASN A 372 -24.25 15.76 -40.45
C ASN A 372 -25.39 16.77 -40.59
N ALA A 373 -25.10 18.06 -40.54
CA ALA A 373 -26.13 19.11 -40.76
C ALA A 373 -26.76 18.99 -42.12
N ALA A 374 -25.98 18.82 -43.20
CA ALA A 374 -26.50 18.63 -44.56
C ALA A 374 -27.34 17.35 -44.72
N LYS A 375 -26.92 16.29 -44.03
CA LYS A 375 -27.61 14.99 -44.06
C LYS A 375 -28.99 15.06 -43.39
N PHE A 376 -29.07 15.63 -42.20
CA PHE A 376 -30.31 15.68 -41.39
C PHE A 376 -31.21 16.86 -41.66
N SER A 377 -30.73 17.90 -42.35
CA SER A 377 -31.60 19.02 -42.80
C SER A 377 -32.69 18.51 -43.75
N PRO A 378 -33.91 19.06 -43.62
CA PRO A 378 -35.00 18.79 -44.57
C PRO A 378 -34.68 19.39 -45.96
N GLU A 379 -35.48 19.01 -46.95
CA GLU A 379 -35.42 19.63 -48.28
C GLU A 379 -35.72 21.15 -48.16
N CYS A 380 -34.97 21.97 -48.85
CA CYS A 380 -34.97 23.42 -48.78
C CYS A 380 -34.62 24.02 -47.41
N GLY A 381 -34.08 23.20 -46.47
CA GLY A 381 -33.69 23.64 -45.12
C GLY A 381 -32.50 24.61 -45.09
N VAL A 382 -32.33 25.32 -43.97
CA VAL A 382 -31.23 26.24 -43.77
C VAL A 382 -30.28 25.71 -42.73
N ILE A 383 -28.98 25.65 -43.06
CA ILE A 383 -27.90 25.35 -42.16
C ILE A 383 -27.23 26.68 -41.78
N GLU A 384 -27.18 26.99 -40.52
CA GLU A 384 -26.53 28.21 -40.02
C GLU A 384 -25.19 27.91 -39.42
N VAL A 385 -24.14 28.56 -39.90
CA VAL A 385 -22.75 28.44 -39.38
C VAL A 385 -22.37 29.80 -38.80
N GLU A 386 -22.07 29.86 -37.52
CA GLU A 386 -21.76 31.09 -36.82
C GLU A 386 -20.43 31.01 -36.11
N THR A 387 -19.61 32.07 -36.19
CA THR A 387 -18.44 32.25 -35.36
C THR A 387 -18.63 33.45 -34.44
N THR A 388 -18.55 33.19 -33.12
CA THR A 388 -18.78 34.21 -32.07
C THR A 388 -17.56 34.30 -31.17
N LEU A 389 -17.03 35.49 -30.94
CA LEU A 389 -15.97 35.72 -29.98
C LEU A 389 -16.51 35.59 -28.57
N LEU A 390 -16.12 34.55 -27.84
CA LEU A 390 -16.53 34.34 -26.43
C LEU A 390 -15.88 35.33 -25.49
N ASP A 391 -14.59 35.60 -25.71
CA ASP A 391 -13.76 36.57 -24.99
C ASP A 391 -12.54 36.93 -25.84
N LYS A 392 -11.56 37.63 -25.27
CA LYS A 392 -10.32 37.97 -25.99
C LYS A 392 -9.42 36.76 -26.26
N LYS A 393 -9.81 35.56 -25.86
CA LYS A 393 -8.97 34.36 -25.91
C LYS A 393 -9.54 33.22 -26.74
N LYS A 394 -10.85 33.18 -26.95
CA LYS A 394 -11.52 32.05 -27.61
C LYS A 394 -12.58 32.51 -28.61
N VAL A 395 -12.74 31.71 -29.65
CA VAL A 395 -13.86 31.80 -30.59
C VAL A 395 -14.72 30.53 -30.46
N LEU A 396 -16.06 30.70 -30.48
CA LEU A 396 -17.01 29.62 -30.58
C LEU A 396 -17.42 29.48 -32.04
N VAL A 397 -17.37 28.26 -32.56
CA VAL A 397 -17.91 27.88 -33.86
C VAL A 397 -19.17 27.06 -33.59
N SER A 398 -20.31 27.50 -34.11
CA SER A 398 -21.60 26.80 -34.00
C SER A 398 -22.15 26.46 -35.37
N ILE A 399 -22.70 25.26 -35.50
CA ILE A 399 -23.36 24.75 -36.71
C ILE A 399 -24.76 24.28 -36.31
N LYS A 400 -25.79 24.93 -36.84
CA LYS A 400 -27.17 24.65 -36.55
C LYS A 400 -27.87 24.14 -37.80
N ASP A 401 -28.61 23.07 -37.63
CA ASP A 401 -29.53 22.52 -38.64
C ASP A 401 -30.97 22.59 -38.23
N GLU A 402 -31.87 22.43 -39.24
CA GLU A 402 -33.35 22.38 -39.06
C GLU A 402 -33.85 20.91 -39.16
N GLY A 403 -33.03 19.96 -38.76
CA GLY A 403 -33.36 18.56 -38.79
C GLY A 403 -34.39 18.09 -37.78
N PRO A 404 -34.57 16.76 -37.61
CA PRO A 404 -35.56 16.20 -36.70
C PRO A 404 -35.24 16.47 -35.21
N GLY A 405 -34.04 16.99 -34.90
CA GLY A 405 -33.59 17.18 -33.56
C GLY A 405 -33.17 15.89 -32.88
N ILE A 406 -32.74 16.00 -31.62
CA ILE A 406 -32.19 14.92 -30.82
C ILE A 406 -32.84 14.93 -29.44
N SER A 407 -33.34 13.78 -28.97
CA SER A 407 -33.96 13.65 -27.68
C SER A 407 -32.99 14.03 -26.55
N GLN A 408 -33.51 14.48 -25.42
CA GLN A 408 -32.70 14.87 -24.26
C GLN A 408 -31.89 13.69 -23.69
N GLU A 409 -32.41 12.48 -23.86
CA GLU A 409 -31.69 11.25 -23.48
C GLU A 409 -30.52 10.96 -24.41
N ASP A 410 -30.75 11.05 -25.73
CA ASP A 410 -29.78 10.76 -26.77
C ASP A 410 -28.65 11.79 -26.81
N GLN A 411 -28.87 13.06 -26.46
CA GLN A 411 -27.82 14.09 -26.43
C GLN A 411 -26.60 13.74 -25.57
N LYS A 412 -26.77 12.88 -24.58
CA LYS A 412 -25.68 12.41 -23.74
C LYS A 412 -24.74 11.45 -24.48
N TYR A 413 -25.25 10.77 -25.50
CA TYR A 413 -24.59 9.68 -26.21
C TYR A 413 -24.23 10.00 -27.65
N VAL A 414 -24.62 11.16 -28.20
CA VAL A 414 -24.40 11.50 -29.63
C VAL A 414 -22.91 11.52 -30.04
N PHE A 415 -22.03 11.74 -29.08
CA PHE A 415 -20.58 11.70 -29.30
C PHE A 415 -19.97 10.32 -29.01
N ASP A 416 -20.80 9.34 -28.59
CA ASP A 416 -20.32 7.98 -28.37
C ASP A 416 -20.17 7.25 -29.72
N ARG A 417 -19.27 6.30 -29.76
CA ARG A 417 -18.93 5.55 -30.95
C ARG A 417 -20.09 4.71 -31.42
N PHE A 418 -20.37 4.74 -32.73
CA PHE A 418 -21.47 4.00 -33.36
C PHE A 418 -22.86 4.34 -32.84
N PHE A 419 -22.98 5.41 -32.08
CA PHE A 419 -24.29 5.86 -31.63
C PHE A 419 -25.13 6.32 -32.82
N LYS A 420 -26.36 5.84 -32.86
CA LYS A 420 -27.40 6.25 -33.81
C LYS A 420 -28.71 6.32 -33.03
N SER A 421 -29.40 7.43 -33.09
CA SER A 421 -30.71 7.60 -32.47
C SER A 421 -31.73 6.63 -33.08
N ASP A 422 -32.69 6.16 -32.28
CA ASP A 422 -33.71 5.20 -32.76
C ASP A 422 -34.57 5.78 -33.88
N THR A 423 -34.77 7.07 -33.94
CA THR A 423 -35.44 7.78 -35.05
C THR A 423 -34.66 7.71 -36.34
N THR A 424 -33.34 7.62 -36.31
CA THR A 424 -32.46 7.53 -37.48
C THR A 424 -32.10 6.11 -37.85
N ARG A 425 -32.36 5.11 -37.03
CA ARG A 425 -32.11 3.69 -37.30
C ARG A 425 -32.93 3.13 -38.47
N ASN A 426 -34.15 3.64 -38.63
CA ASN A 426 -35.10 3.12 -39.61
C ASN A 426 -35.01 3.80 -41.00
N GLU A 427 -34.48 5.03 -41.06
CA GLU A 427 -34.49 5.80 -42.31
C GLU A 427 -33.15 5.80 -43.06
N ASP A 428 -32.05 5.41 -42.40
CA ASP A 428 -30.75 5.68 -42.99
C ASP A 428 -29.74 4.55 -42.97
N LYS A 429 -29.55 3.96 -44.08
CA LYS A 429 -28.37 3.15 -44.42
C LYS A 429 -27.08 3.97 -44.54
N VAL A 430 -27.12 5.29 -44.35
CA VAL A 430 -26.02 6.22 -44.58
C VAL A 430 -25.53 6.83 -43.25
N GLY A 431 -24.46 6.31 -42.68
CA GLY A 431 -23.77 6.91 -41.52
C GLY A 431 -23.11 5.85 -40.64
N SER A 432 -21.83 6.01 -40.37
CA SER A 432 -21.06 5.05 -39.55
C SER A 432 -21.20 5.27 -38.03
N GLY A 433 -21.77 6.40 -37.57
CA GLY A 433 -21.80 6.77 -36.17
C GLY A 433 -20.41 7.07 -35.57
N ILE A 434 -19.38 7.21 -36.41
CA ILE A 434 -17.99 7.45 -35.99
C ILE A 434 -17.62 8.95 -36.07
N GLY A 435 -18.26 9.72 -36.96
CA GLY A 435 -17.85 11.09 -37.28
C GLY A 435 -17.87 12.03 -36.08
N LEU A 436 -18.95 12.01 -35.27
CA LEU A 436 -19.05 12.84 -34.06
C LEU A 436 -18.06 12.40 -32.96
N ALA A 437 -17.80 11.10 -32.85
CA ALA A 437 -16.78 10.58 -31.94
C ALA A 437 -15.37 11.06 -32.31
N ILE A 438 -15.02 11.04 -33.61
CA ILE A 438 -13.76 11.60 -34.11
C ILE A 438 -13.68 13.11 -33.81
N ALA A 439 -14.76 13.86 -34.06
CA ALA A 439 -14.81 15.28 -33.78
C ALA A 439 -14.53 15.56 -32.29
N LYS A 440 -15.14 14.81 -31.39
CA LYS A 440 -14.91 14.92 -29.95
C LYS A 440 -13.46 14.62 -29.58
N GLU A 441 -12.87 13.54 -30.07
CA GLU A 441 -11.47 13.18 -29.77
C GLU A 441 -10.50 14.25 -30.27
N PHE A 442 -10.71 14.82 -31.46
CA PHE A 442 -9.87 15.91 -31.98
C PHE A 442 -10.01 17.18 -31.13
N MET A 443 -11.21 17.51 -30.69
CA MET A 443 -11.39 18.68 -29.83
C MET A 443 -10.76 18.47 -28.45
N LEU A 444 -10.90 17.29 -27.85
CA LEU A 444 -10.23 16.93 -26.61
C LEU A 444 -8.69 16.99 -26.72
N ALA A 445 -8.14 16.55 -27.86
CA ALA A 445 -6.70 16.65 -28.12
C ALA A 445 -6.22 18.12 -28.13
N HIS A 446 -7.05 19.06 -28.64
CA HIS A 446 -6.77 20.51 -28.58
C HIS A 446 -6.98 21.13 -27.20
N GLY A 447 -7.41 20.33 -26.19
CA GLY A 447 -7.78 20.84 -24.86
C GLY A 447 -9.07 21.65 -24.85
N GLU A 448 -9.92 21.45 -25.85
CA GLU A 448 -11.20 22.11 -26.05
C GLU A 448 -12.36 21.09 -26.04
N ASN A 449 -13.58 21.55 -25.97
CA ASN A 449 -14.76 20.68 -25.89
C ASN A 449 -15.71 20.94 -27.05
N ILE A 450 -16.50 19.92 -27.42
CA ILE A 450 -17.61 20.00 -28.35
C ILE A 450 -18.90 19.72 -27.61
N THR A 451 -19.95 20.48 -27.90
CA THR A 451 -21.25 20.39 -27.24
C THR A 451 -22.39 20.31 -28.26
N VAL A 452 -23.54 19.80 -27.82
CA VAL A 452 -24.77 19.79 -28.60
C VAL A 452 -25.90 20.40 -27.79
N LYS A 453 -26.74 21.16 -28.45
CA LYS A 453 -28.05 21.64 -27.95
C LYS A 453 -29.08 21.32 -28.99
N SER A 454 -30.14 20.61 -28.64
CA SER A 454 -31.19 20.20 -29.57
C SER A 454 -32.52 20.08 -28.87
N GLU A 455 -33.58 20.27 -29.63
CA GLU A 455 -34.94 19.98 -29.24
C GLU A 455 -35.61 19.18 -30.36
N GLU A 456 -36.32 18.10 -30.01
CA GLU A 456 -36.99 17.26 -31.00
C GLU A 456 -37.95 18.12 -31.88
N GLY A 457 -37.85 17.95 -33.18
CA GLY A 457 -38.61 18.70 -34.18
C GLY A 457 -38.10 20.11 -34.49
N LYS A 458 -37.02 20.60 -33.81
CA LYS A 458 -36.48 21.96 -34.01
C LYS A 458 -35.02 21.99 -34.49
N GLY A 459 -34.46 20.83 -34.80
CA GLY A 459 -33.08 20.71 -35.24
C GLY A 459 -32.04 20.61 -34.12
N ALA A 460 -30.78 20.65 -34.48
CA ALA A 460 -29.65 20.54 -33.55
C ALA A 460 -28.62 21.66 -33.79
N THR A 461 -27.93 22.06 -32.73
CA THR A 461 -26.80 22.99 -32.78
C THR A 461 -25.60 22.31 -32.14
N PHE A 462 -24.59 22.05 -32.94
CA PHE A 462 -23.28 21.57 -32.49
C PHE A 462 -22.32 22.75 -32.39
N ALA A 463 -21.59 22.86 -31.29
CA ALA A 463 -20.68 23.98 -31.07
C ALA A 463 -19.35 23.50 -30.44
N PHE A 464 -18.25 24.09 -30.87
CA PHE A 464 -16.93 23.88 -30.30
C PHE A 464 -16.15 25.19 -30.19
N SER A 465 -15.20 25.25 -29.23
CA SER A 465 -14.36 26.42 -29.03
C SER A 465 -12.95 26.20 -29.57
N LEU A 466 -12.28 27.30 -29.97
CA LEU A 466 -10.85 27.31 -30.33
C LEU A 466 -10.17 28.49 -29.67
N LYS A 467 -8.88 28.33 -29.36
CA LYS A 467 -8.05 29.44 -28.84
C LYS A 467 -7.70 30.40 -29.96
N LEU A 468 -7.87 31.68 -29.73
CA LEU A 468 -7.37 32.71 -30.63
C LEU A 468 -5.83 32.69 -30.63
N ALA A 469 -5.25 32.92 -31.81
CA ALA A 469 -3.82 33.13 -31.90
C ALA A 469 -3.45 34.40 -31.12
N GLU A 470 -2.37 34.35 -30.35
CA GLU A 470 -1.80 35.56 -29.72
C GLU A 470 -1.38 36.52 -30.83
N LYS A 471 -1.82 37.77 -30.76
CA LYS A 471 -1.30 38.81 -31.67
C LYS A 471 0.15 39.00 -31.31
N GLU A 472 1.05 38.68 -32.25
CA GLU A 472 2.46 39.13 -32.19
C GLU A 472 2.58 40.63 -32.08
#